data_f1a96f8199439c3c8075b6cbfb2cf109
#
_entry.id   f1a96f8199439c3c8075b6cbfb2cf109
#
_cell.length_a   1.000
_cell.length_b   1.000
_cell.length_c   1.000
_cell.angle_alpha   90.00
_cell.angle_beta   90.00
_cell.angle_gamma   90.00
#
_symmetry.space_group_name_H-M   'P 1'
#
loop_
_entity.id
_entity.type
_entity.pdbx_description
1 polymer ?
#
loop_
_entity_poly.entity_id
_entity_poly.type
_entity_poly.pdbx_seq_one_letter_code
_entity_poly.pdbx_strand_id
1 'polypeptide(L)'
;TWLAGGTGTKGHVVLNVLEDGKNRLSVLTPSASGWTTSAFVGAPSFGIVGVGDVDSDESDAVWLTVTDYLTPTTLSLAEIGQPPEQLKSMPAFFDASGKKIEQHFATSKDGTKVPYFLVRPEGLKYDGSNPTLLYGYGGFEIPMLPGYSGGVGKGWLEKGGVSALANISGGGEYGPRRDQPALNAHRPQA
;
A
#
# COMPACT_ATOMS: atom_id res chain seq x y z
N THR A 1 6.94 0.26 -11.11
CA THR A 1 5.48 0.51 -11.13
C THR A 1 4.75 -0.66 -11.77
N TRP A 2 3.62 -1.03 -11.22
CA TRP A 2 2.77 -2.12 -11.66
C TRP A 2 1.29 -1.70 -11.61
N LEU A 3 0.51 -2.00 -12.64
CA LEU A 3 -0.93 -1.73 -12.66
C LEU A 3 -1.64 -2.75 -11.75
N ALA A 4 -2.14 -2.30 -10.60
CA ALA A 4 -2.88 -3.13 -9.65
C ALA A 4 -4.36 -3.27 -10.01
N GLY A 5 -4.91 -2.31 -10.76
CA GLY A 5 -6.30 -2.32 -11.21
C GLY A 5 -6.76 -0.96 -11.68
N GLY A 6 -8.03 -0.87 -12.00
CA GLY A 6 -8.68 0.37 -12.40
C GLY A 6 -10.19 0.20 -12.48
N THR A 7 -10.90 1.30 -12.49
CA THR A 7 -12.35 1.34 -12.67
C THR A 7 -12.75 2.50 -13.58
N GLY A 8 -13.78 2.30 -14.39
CA GLY A 8 -14.42 3.37 -15.16
C GLY A 8 -15.55 3.99 -14.35
N THR A 9 -15.76 5.27 -14.50
CA THR A 9 -16.94 6.02 -14.05
C THR A 9 -17.61 6.65 -15.25
N LYS A 10 -18.68 7.39 -15.07
CA LYS A 10 -19.42 8.04 -16.15
C LYS A 10 -18.53 8.90 -17.06
N GLY A 11 -17.63 9.66 -16.49
CA GLY A 11 -16.78 10.62 -17.22
C GLY A 11 -15.27 10.38 -17.08
N HIS A 12 -14.83 9.36 -16.31
CA HIS A 12 -13.43 9.20 -15.98
C HIS A 12 -13.00 7.73 -15.94
N VAL A 13 -11.67 7.51 -15.92
CA VAL A 13 -11.07 6.23 -15.57
C VAL A 13 -10.13 6.46 -14.40
N VAL A 14 -10.28 5.67 -13.33
CA VAL A 14 -9.36 5.68 -12.20
C VAL A 14 -8.40 4.52 -12.33
N LEU A 15 -7.11 4.80 -12.39
CA LEU A 15 -6.05 3.79 -12.38
C LEU A 15 -5.47 3.66 -10.98
N ASN A 16 -5.32 2.42 -10.53
CA ASN A 16 -4.62 2.07 -9.31
C ASN A 16 -3.29 1.40 -9.67
N VAL A 17 -2.19 2.07 -9.35
CA VAL A 17 -0.84 1.65 -9.68
C VAL A 17 -0.05 1.39 -8.41
N LEU A 18 0.66 0.28 -8.35
CA LEU A 18 1.65 0.02 -7.29
C LEU A 18 2.99 0.68 -7.64
N GLU A 19 3.45 1.53 -6.75
CA GLU A 19 4.76 2.16 -6.81
C GLU A 19 5.48 1.94 -5.48
N ASP A 20 6.57 1.17 -5.49
CA ASP A 20 7.35 0.81 -4.30
C ASP A 20 6.49 0.21 -3.17
N GLY A 21 5.54 -0.67 -3.51
CA GLY A 21 4.63 -1.31 -2.54
C GLY A 21 3.54 -0.38 -1.97
N LYS A 22 3.29 0.76 -2.62
CA LYS A 22 2.21 1.70 -2.27
C LYS A 22 1.26 1.88 -3.44
N ASN A 23 -0.04 2.00 -3.15
CA ASN A 23 -1.02 2.34 -4.15
C ASN A 23 -0.95 3.83 -4.51
N ARG A 24 -1.00 4.12 -5.81
CA ARG A 24 -1.14 5.45 -6.38
C ARG A 24 -2.39 5.47 -7.24
N LEU A 25 -3.33 6.34 -6.91
CA LEU A 25 -4.53 6.53 -7.71
C LEU A 25 -4.35 7.73 -8.64
N SER A 26 -4.64 7.51 -9.92
CA SER A 26 -4.65 8.56 -10.95
C SER A 26 -6.00 8.59 -11.63
N VAL A 27 -6.50 9.77 -11.92
CA VAL A 27 -7.75 9.99 -12.66
C VAL A 27 -7.39 10.40 -14.08
N LEU A 28 -7.93 9.66 -15.05
CA LEU A 28 -7.85 9.97 -16.46
C LEU A 28 -9.19 10.55 -16.91
N THR A 29 -9.14 11.73 -17.52
CA THR A 29 -10.30 12.43 -18.05
C THR A 29 -10.17 12.55 -19.56
N PRO A 30 -11.17 12.10 -20.36
CA PRO A 30 -11.13 12.27 -21.81
C PRO A 30 -11.25 13.72 -22.18
N SER A 31 -10.58 14.11 -23.25
CA SER A 31 -10.65 15.45 -23.83
C SER A 31 -10.61 15.38 -25.37
N ALA A 32 -10.87 16.48 -26.05
CA ALA A 32 -10.82 16.53 -27.50
C ALA A 32 -9.44 16.18 -28.10
N SER A 33 -8.37 16.37 -27.33
CA SER A 33 -6.98 16.10 -27.75
C SER A 33 -6.41 14.79 -27.20
N GLY A 34 -7.22 13.96 -26.52
CA GLY A 34 -6.80 12.72 -25.89
C GLY A 34 -7.15 12.67 -24.41
N TRP A 35 -6.29 12.12 -23.57
CA TRP A 35 -6.52 11.95 -22.14
C TRP A 35 -5.68 12.92 -21.32
N THR A 36 -6.28 13.52 -20.30
CA THR A 36 -5.55 14.25 -19.27
C THR A 36 -5.46 13.39 -18.01
N THR A 37 -4.37 13.53 -17.26
CA THR A 37 -4.14 12.75 -16.04
C THR A 37 -3.97 13.70 -14.86
N SER A 38 -4.65 13.41 -13.76
CA SER A 38 -4.52 14.10 -12.48
C SER A 38 -4.38 13.11 -11.33
N ALA A 39 -3.86 13.57 -10.19
CA ALA A 39 -3.86 12.76 -8.98
C ALA A 39 -5.29 12.67 -8.42
N PHE A 40 -5.62 11.51 -7.82
CA PHE A 40 -6.88 11.34 -7.11
C PHE A 40 -6.85 12.16 -5.80
N VAL A 41 -7.86 13.01 -5.61
CA VAL A 41 -7.95 13.89 -4.43
C VAL A 41 -8.19 13.06 -3.17
N GLY A 42 -7.38 13.28 -2.12
CA GLY A 42 -7.54 12.60 -0.84
C GLY A 42 -7.08 11.13 -0.82
N ALA A 43 -6.37 10.67 -1.85
CA ALA A 43 -5.72 9.35 -1.80
C ALA A 43 -4.68 9.30 -0.67
N PRO A 44 -4.64 8.20 0.13
CA PRO A 44 -3.67 8.08 1.21
C PRO A 44 -2.24 7.92 0.67
N SER A 45 -1.26 8.37 1.44
CA SER A 45 0.16 8.24 1.08
C SER A 45 0.75 6.85 1.34
N PHE A 46 0.13 6.10 2.25
CA PHE A 46 0.47 4.72 2.60
C PHE A 46 -0.81 3.87 2.62
N GLY A 47 -0.64 2.57 2.51
CA GLY A 47 -1.73 1.63 2.67
C GLY A 47 -2.10 0.89 1.40
N ILE A 48 -3.02 -0.04 1.57
CA ILE A 48 -3.74 -0.72 0.49
C ILE A 48 -4.95 0.13 0.17
N VAL A 49 -5.13 0.43 -1.10
CA VAL A 49 -6.29 1.18 -1.59
C VAL A 49 -7.01 0.34 -2.64
N GLY A 50 -8.26 0.02 -2.37
CA GLY A 50 -9.20 -0.48 -3.36
C GLY A 50 -10.07 0.66 -3.89
N VAL A 51 -10.33 0.68 -5.18
CA VAL A 51 -11.26 1.62 -5.82
C VAL A 51 -12.22 0.85 -6.72
N GLY A 52 -13.48 1.20 -6.68
CA GLY A 52 -14.53 0.67 -7.54
C GLY A 52 -15.61 1.72 -7.79
N ASP A 53 -16.23 1.68 -8.93
CA ASP A 53 -17.35 2.58 -9.27
C ASP A 53 -18.57 2.30 -8.38
N VAL A 54 -19.39 3.31 -8.20
CA VAL A 54 -20.72 3.17 -7.60
C VAL A 54 -21.73 2.77 -8.67
N ASP A 55 -21.73 3.50 -9.76
CA ASP A 55 -22.53 3.27 -10.96
C ASP A 55 -21.86 3.99 -12.13
N SER A 56 -21.17 3.22 -12.97
CA SER A 56 -20.36 3.77 -14.06
C SER A 56 -21.17 4.45 -15.18
N ASP A 57 -22.47 4.17 -15.27
CA ASP A 57 -23.34 4.76 -16.28
C ASP A 57 -23.93 6.10 -15.83
N GLU A 58 -24.13 6.28 -14.51
CA GLU A 58 -24.90 7.39 -13.97
C GLU A 58 -24.06 8.42 -13.20
N SER A 59 -22.90 8.03 -12.63
CA SER A 59 -22.14 8.91 -11.75
C SER A 59 -20.61 8.77 -11.86
N ASP A 60 -19.91 9.78 -11.35
CA ASP A 60 -18.46 9.77 -11.15
C ASP A 60 -18.08 9.46 -9.71
N ALA A 61 -19.01 8.91 -8.93
CA ALA A 61 -18.76 8.46 -7.58
C ALA A 61 -18.04 7.10 -7.56
N VAL A 62 -17.12 6.94 -6.61
CA VAL A 62 -16.37 5.70 -6.40
C VAL A 62 -16.37 5.31 -4.94
N TRP A 63 -16.37 4.00 -4.70
CA TRP A 63 -16.05 3.41 -3.41
C TRP A 63 -14.55 3.36 -3.24
N LEU A 64 -14.08 3.81 -2.07
CA LEU A 64 -12.70 3.66 -1.65
C LEU A 64 -12.63 2.77 -0.40
N THR A 65 -11.84 1.72 -0.47
CA THR A 65 -11.47 0.92 0.71
C THR A 65 -10.00 1.16 1.00
N VAL A 66 -9.69 1.63 2.20
CA VAL A 66 -8.33 1.96 2.63
C VAL A 66 -7.98 1.21 3.89
N THR A 67 -6.77 0.68 3.97
CA THR A 67 -6.19 0.11 5.19
C THR A 67 -4.68 0.29 5.19
N ASP A 68 -4.07 0.44 6.35
CA ASP A 68 -2.62 0.37 6.53
C ASP A 68 -2.27 -0.34 7.85
N TYR A 69 -1.00 -0.40 8.23
CA TYR A 69 -0.55 -1.08 9.45
C TYR A 69 -1.18 -0.55 10.74
N LEU A 70 -1.57 0.73 10.77
CA LEU A 70 -2.08 1.44 11.95
C LEU A 70 -3.56 1.81 11.82
N THR A 71 -4.09 1.79 10.59
CA THR A 71 -5.46 2.21 10.27
C THR A 71 -6.31 1.00 9.90
N PRO A 72 -7.37 0.68 10.67
CA PRO A 72 -8.34 -0.35 10.32
C PRO A 72 -8.97 -0.10 8.96
N THR A 73 -9.42 -1.16 8.31
CA THR A 73 -10.10 -1.06 7.01
C THR A 73 -11.26 -0.08 7.08
N THR A 74 -11.23 0.92 6.22
CA THR A 74 -12.18 2.03 6.16
C THR A 74 -12.80 2.10 4.78
N LEU A 75 -14.12 2.20 4.71
CA LEU A 75 -14.90 2.43 3.49
C LEU A 75 -15.27 3.90 3.42
N SER A 76 -14.98 4.51 2.28
CA SER A 76 -15.35 5.88 1.96
C SER A 76 -16.07 5.95 0.61
N LEU A 77 -16.89 6.96 0.44
CA LEU A 77 -17.46 7.40 -0.82
C LEU A 77 -16.71 8.64 -1.28
N ALA A 78 -16.34 8.71 -2.54
CA ALA A 78 -15.71 9.89 -3.12
C ALA A 78 -16.34 10.22 -4.48
N GLU A 79 -16.63 11.49 -4.70
CA GLU A 79 -16.89 12.04 -6.04
C GLU A 79 -15.53 12.42 -6.65
N ILE A 80 -15.30 12.14 -7.94
CA ILE A 80 -14.05 12.50 -8.61
C ILE A 80 -13.78 14.00 -8.46
N GLY A 81 -12.59 14.35 -7.96
CA GLY A 81 -12.17 15.73 -7.71
C GLY A 81 -12.56 16.28 -6.34
N GLN A 82 -13.27 15.50 -5.51
CA GLN A 82 -13.63 15.88 -4.14
C GLN A 82 -12.91 14.98 -3.11
N PRO A 83 -12.70 15.49 -1.89
CA PRO A 83 -12.19 14.66 -0.79
C PRO A 83 -13.16 13.52 -0.47
N PRO A 84 -12.64 12.31 -0.14
CA PRO A 84 -13.49 11.17 0.26
C PRO A 84 -14.24 11.45 1.57
N GLU A 85 -15.49 11.03 1.61
CA GLU A 85 -16.31 10.97 2.83
C GLU A 85 -16.23 9.58 3.45
N GLN A 86 -15.75 9.48 4.70
CA GLN A 86 -15.70 8.22 5.41
C GLN A 86 -17.10 7.80 5.84
N LEU A 87 -17.53 6.60 5.44
CA LEU A 87 -18.83 6.04 5.79
C LEU A 87 -18.76 5.05 6.95
N LYS A 88 -17.80 4.13 6.88
CA LYS A 88 -17.62 3.06 7.88
C LYS A 88 -16.15 2.74 8.08
N SER A 89 -15.82 2.29 9.28
CA SER A 89 -14.51 1.74 9.61
C SER A 89 -14.69 0.49 10.46
N MET A 90 -13.81 -0.48 10.29
CA MET A 90 -13.68 -1.57 11.25
C MET A 90 -13.20 -1.02 12.60
N PRO A 91 -13.54 -1.68 13.72
CA PRO A 91 -13.04 -1.27 15.02
C PRO A 91 -11.53 -1.37 15.10
N ALA A 92 -10.90 -0.46 15.83
CA ALA A 92 -9.49 -0.56 16.17
C ALA A 92 -9.30 -1.67 17.23
N PHE A 93 -8.41 -2.62 16.93
CA PHE A 93 -8.11 -3.74 17.84
C PHE A 93 -6.90 -3.47 18.74
N PHE A 94 -6.18 -2.38 18.51
CA PHE A 94 -5.04 -1.95 19.34
C PHE A 94 -4.91 -0.42 19.31
N ASP A 95 -4.17 0.12 20.29
CA ASP A 95 -3.83 1.53 20.34
C ASP A 95 -2.65 1.83 19.41
N ALA A 96 -2.94 2.58 18.33
CA ALA A 96 -1.94 3.03 17.37
C ALA A 96 -1.29 4.36 17.72
N SER A 97 -1.69 5.01 18.83
CA SER A 97 -1.15 6.31 19.26
C SER A 97 0.37 6.27 19.42
N GLY A 98 1.05 7.33 19.05
CA GLY A 98 2.50 7.44 19.16
C GLY A 98 3.29 6.45 18.31
N LYS A 99 2.66 5.89 17.26
CA LYS A 99 3.32 5.01 16.28
C LYS A 99 3.30 5.66 14.91
N LYS A 100 4.29 5.31 14.09
CA LYS A 100 4.37 5.78 12.71
C LYS A 100 4.82 4.68 11.76
N ILE A 101 4.47 4.86 10.50
CA ILE A 101 4.87 4.04 9.38
C ILE A 101 5.91 4.82 8.59
N GLU A 102 7.01 4.17 8.26
CA GLU A 102 8.05 4.70 7.39
C GLU A 102 8.34 3.71 6.27
N GLN A 103 8.80 4.21 5.14
CA GLN A 103 9.35 3.38 4.08
C GLN A 103 10.81 3.72 3.88
N HIS A 104 11.64 2.69 3.81
CA HIS A 104 13.07 2.78 3.58
C HIS A 104 13.50 1.83 2.47
N PHE A 105 14.76 1.94 2.04
CA PHE A 105 15.36 1.07 1.04
C PHE A 105 16.67 0.51 1.57
N ALA A 106 16.78 -0.81 1.59
CA ALA A 106 18.04 -1.51 1.77
C ALA A 106 18.71 -1.75 0.41
N THR A 107 20.04 -1.87 0.40
CA THR A 107 20.77 -2.23 -0.81
C THR A 107 21.31 -3.65 -0.65
N SER A 108 20.86 -4.56 -1.50
CA SER A 108 21.36 -5.92 -1.58
C SER A 108 22.81 -5.96 -2.08
N LYS A 109 23.49 -7.12 -1.92
CA LYS A 109 24.88 -7.31 -2.37
C LYS A 109 25.09 -7.09 -3.88
N ASP A 110 24.06 -7.35 -4.67
CA ASP A 110 24.03 -7.15 -6.12
C ASP A 110 23.67 -5.72 -6.55
N GLY A 111 23.48 -4.80 -5.58
CA GLY A 111 23.09 -3.42 -5.80
C GLY A 111 21.57 -3.20 -5.90
N THR A 112 20.76 -4.25 -5.84
CA THR A 112 19.30 -4.13 -5.91
C THR A 112 18.76 -3.35 -4.71
N LYS A 113 17.89 -2.38 -4.97
CA LYS A 113 17.17 -1.65 -3.92
C LYS A 113 15.95 -2.43 -3.48
N VAL A 114 15.92 -2.80 -2.21
CA VAL A 114 14.83 -3.53 -1.57
C VAL A 114 14.05 -2.58 -0.68
N PRO A 115 12.81 -2.21 -1.04
CA PRO A 115 11.98 -1.39 -0.16
C PRO A 115 11.55 -2.21 1.05
N TYR A 116 11.42 -1.54 2.18
CA TYR A 116 10.81 -2.11 3.36
C TYR A 116 10.01 -1.07 4.13
N PHE A 117 8.93 -1.52 4.74
CA PHE A 117 8.14 -0.71 5.65
C PHE A 117 8.58 -0.95 7.08
N LEU A 118 8.62 0.11 7.85
CA LEU A 118 8.94 0.08 9.27
C LEU A 118 7.78 0.68 10.05
N VAL A 119 7.22 -0.09 10.97
CA VAL A 119 6.21 0.38 11.94
C VAL A 119 6.85 0.41 13.30
N ARG A 120 6.90 1.57 13.93
CA ARG A 120 7.64 1.80 15.15
C ARG A 120 7.02 2.87 16.05
N PRO A 121 7.36 2.90 17.35
CA PRO A 121 7.07 4.04 18.20
C PRO A 121 7.74 5.34 17.70
N GLU A 122 7.09 6.47 17.89
CA GLU A 122 7.73 7.78 17.76
C GLU A 122 8.86 7.91 18.78
N GLY A 123 9.91 8.67 18.42
CA GLY A 123 11.06 8.85 19.30
C GLY A 123 11.97 7.62 19.49
N LEU A 124 11.76 6.53 18.73
CA LEU A 124 12.61 5.35 18.77
C LEU A 124 14.09 5.71 18.55
N LYS A 125 14.97 5.19 19.40
CA LYS A 125 16.42 5.31 19.21
C LYS A 125 16.93 4.10 18.44
N TYR A 126 17.71 4.31 17.41
CA TYR A 126 18.34 3.24 16.61
C TYR A 126 19.67 2.78 17.24
N ASP A 127 19.61 2.19 18.43
CA ASP A 127 20.75 1.75 19.21
C ASP A 127 20.91 0.22 19.28
N GLY A 128 20.08 -0.51 18.53
CA GLY A 128 20.09 -1.97 18.49
C GLY A 128 19.33 -2.64 19.64
N SER A 129 18.75 -1.89 20.57
CA SER A 129 18.03 -2.45 21.72
C SER A 129 16.55 -2.74 21.46
N ASN A 130 16.02 -2.34 20.29
CA ASN A 130 14.61 -2.44 20.00
C ASN A 130 14.21 -3.84 19.51
N PRO A 131 13.32 -4.56 20.20
CA PRO A 131 12.78 -5.80 19.70
C PRO A 131 12.09 -5.59 18.35
N THR A 132 12.52 -6.30 17.31
CA THR A 132 12.03 -6.10 15.95
C THR A 132 11.55 -7.41 15.36
N LEU A 133 10.29 -7.42 14.89
CA LEU A 133 9.73 -8.48 14.09
C LEU A 133 10.01 -8.17 12.61
N LEU A 134 10.93 -8.93 12.00
CA LEU A 134 11.22 -8.85 10.58
C LEU A 134 10.44 -9.92 9.84
N TYR A 135 9.65 -9.50 8.86
CA TYR A 135 8.92 -10.38 7.97
C TYR A 135 9.21 -10.03 6.51
N GLY A 136 9.28 -11.04 5.67
CA GLY A 136 9.42 -10.87 4.22
C GLY A 136 8.82 -12.06 3.49
N TYR A 137 8.24 -11.80 2.34
CA TYR A 137 7.78 -12.81 1.42
C TYR A 137 8.13 -12.40 -0.01
N GLY A 138 8.59 -13.35 -0.80
CA GLY A 138 8.99 -13.11 -2.18
C GLY A 138 8.68 -14.34 -3.01
N GLY A 139 7.43 -14.71 -3.15
CA GLY A 139 7.01 -15.85 -3.93
C GLY A 139 5.70 -15.62 -4.67
N PHE A 140 5.54 -16.33 -5.80
CA PHE A 140 4.30 -16.40 -6.57
C PHE A 140 3.75 -15.03 -7.01
N GLU A 141 4.64 -14.06 -7.21
CA GLU A 141 4.25 -12.69 -7.61
C GLU A 141 3.24 -12.02 -6.65
N ILE A 142 3.21 -12.47 -5.37
CA ILE A 142 2.32 -11.92 -4.37
C ILE A 142 2.95 -10.67 -3.76
N PRO A 143 2.35 -9.48 -3.92
CA PRO A 143 2.86 -8.26 -3.29
C PRO A 143 2.54 -8.25 -1.79
N MET A 144 3.53 -7.89 -0.97
CA MET A 144 3.33 -7.66 0.45
C MET A 144 3.04 -6.18 0.68
N LEU A 145 1.78 -5.87 0.93
CA LEU A 145 1.28 -4.51 1.06
C LEU A 145 0.99 -4.14 2.51
N PRO A 146 1.01 -2.84 2.87
CA PRO A 146 0.71 -2.35 4.22
C PRO A 146 -0.74 -2.65 4.62
N GLY A 147 -0.98 -3.69 5.40
CA GLY A 147 -2.31 -4.08 5.86
C GLY A 147 -2.46 -4.07 7.38
N TYR A 148 -3.66 -3.80 7.87
CA TYR A 148 -3.98 -3.79 9.29
C TYR A 148 -4.00 -5.20 9.86
N SER A 149 -3.26 -5.42 10.94
CA SER A 149 -3.26 -6.67 11.69
C SER A 149 -3.50 -6.40 13.16
N GLY A 150 -4.71 -6.73 13.64
CA GLY A 150 -5.06 -6.60 15.06
C GLY A 150 -4.18 -7.46 15.96
N GLY A 151 -3.79 -8.67 15.50
CA GLY A 151 -2.92 -9.57 16.26
C GLY A 151 -1.51 -9.03 16.46
N VAL A 152 -0.87 -8.56 15.38
CA VAL A 152 0.46 -7.91 15.46
C VAL A 152 0.36 -6.60 16.23
N GLY A 153 -0.69 -5.82 16.00
CA GLY A 153 -0.92 -4.58 16.73
C GLY A 153 -1.02 -4.79 18.23
N LYS A 154 -1.92 -5.66 18.67
CA LYS A 154 -2.17 -5.91 20.09
C LYS A 154 -1.05 -6.69 20.80
N GLY A 155 -0.54 -7.71 20.13
CA GLY A 155 0.46 -8.60 20.71
C GLY A 155 1.88 -8.04 20.69
N TRP A 156 2.19 -7.12 19.78
CA TRP A 156 3.54 -6.66 19.50
C TRP A 156 3.71 -5.14 19.52
N LEU A 157 3.02 -4.42 18.60
CA LEU A 157 3.21 -2.97 18.45
C LEU A 157 2.77 -2.19 19.68
N GLU A 158 1.66 -2.56 20.32
CA GLU A 158 1.15 -1.90 21.52
C GLU A 158 2.11 -2.06 22.71
N LYS A 159 2.91 -3.14 22.72
CA LYS A 159 3.95 -3.39 23.72
C LYS A 159 5.30 -2.73 23.41
N GLY A 160 5.35 -1.85 22.41
CA GLY A 160 6.56 -1.12 22.02
C GLY A 160 7.48 -1.85 21.02
N GLY A 161 7.06 -3.01 20.51
CA GLY A 161 7.80 -3.73 19.48
C GLY A 161 7.81 -2.98 18.14
N VAL A 162 8.85 -3.19 17.36
CA VAL A 162 9.02 -2.69 15.99
C VAL A 162 8.66 -3.79 15.02
N SER A 163 7.98 -3.44 13.92
CA SER A 163 7.70 -4.37 12.82
C SER A 163 8.34 -3.86 11.54
N ALA A 164 9.07 -4.73 10.86
CA ALA A 164 9.68 -4.46 9.56
C ALA A 164 9.15 -5.46 8.54
N LEU A 165 8.59 -4.97 7.44
CA LEU A 165 8.13 -5.76 6.30
C LEU A 165 9.03 -5.48 5.10
N ALA A 166 9.82 -6.48 4.67
CA ALA A 166 10.70 -6.36 3.53
C ALA A 166 10.04 -6.90 2.26
N ASN A 167 10.01 -6.07 1.22
CA ASN A 167 9.51 -6.43 -0.12
C ASN A 167 10.65 -7.03 -0.95
N ILE A 168 11.00 -8.28 -0.64
CA ILE A 168 12.10 -8.99 -1.30
C ILE A 168 11.74 -9.42 -2.73
N SER A 169 12.74 -9.82 -3.52
CA SER A 169 12.52 -10.28 -4.90
C SER A 169 11.66 -11.54 -4.96
N GLY A 170 10.86 -11.68 -6.03
CA GLY A 170 9.87 -12.75 -6.22
C GLY A 170 8.45 -12.36 -5.79
N GLY A 171 8.25 -11.16 -5.21
CA GLY A 171 6.94 -10.56 -4.98
C GLY A 171 6.44 -9.75 -6.17
N GLY A 172 5.13 -9.40 -6.15
CA GLY A 172 4.44 -8.70 -7.25
C GLY A 172 4.56 -7.18 -7.24
N GLU A 173 5.31 -6.58 -6.31
CA GLU A 173 5.36 -5.13 -6.11
C GLU A 173 5.92 -4.37 -7.32
N TYR A 174 6.74 -5.05 -8.12
CA TYR A 174 7.39 -4.49 -9.32
C TYR A 174 7.04 -5.29 -10.59
N GLY A 175 6.09 -6.22 -10.49
CA GLY A 175 5.69 -7.10 -11.58
C GLY A 175 6.78 -8.08 -12.01
N PRO A 176 6.66 -8.68 -13.24
CA PRO A 176 7.50 -9.79 -13.70
C PRO A 176 9.01 -9.50 -13.69
N ARG A 177 9.42 -8.25 -13.81
CA ARG A 177 10.85 -7.89 -13.81
C ARG A 177 11.59 -8.24 -12.52
N ARG A 178 10.85 -8.34 -11.42
CA ARG A 178 11.43 -8.64 -10.12
C ARG A 178 11.06 -10.03 -9.61
N ASP A 179 9.97 -10.61 -10.12
CA ASP A 179 9.59 -11.99 -9.83
C ASP A 179 10.47 -12.98 -10.61
N GLN A 180 10.57 -12.85 -11.92
CA GLN A 180 11.28 -13.80 -12.78
C GLN A 180 12.76 -14.06 -12.40
N PRO A 181 13.59 -13.05 -12.03
CA PRO A 181 14.96 -13.29 -11.60
C PRO A 181 15.10 -14.11 -10.31
N ALA A 182 14.03 -14.22 -9.52
CA ALA A 182 14.01 -14.96 -8.26
C ALA A 182 13.38 -16.36 -8.37
N LEU A 183 13.10 -16.84 -9.59
CA LEU A 183 12.49 -18.14 -9.81
C LEU A 183 13.50 -19.29 -9.87
N ASN A 184 13.07 -20.49 -9.49
CA ASN A 184 13.81 -21.75 -9.63
C ASN A 184 15.25 -21.67 -9.08
N ALA A 185 16.25 -21.90 -9.93
CA ALA A 185 17.67 -21.90 -9.57
C ALA A 185 18.21 -20.56 -9.08
N HIS A 186 17.49 -19.46 -9.37
CA HIS A 186 17.87 -18.10 -8.95
C HIS A 186 17.22 -17.67 -7.62
N ARG A 187 16.42 -18.55 -6.99
CA ARG A 187 15.76 -18.28 -5.70
C ARG A 187 16.66 -17.73 -4.60
N PRO A 188 17.95 -18.11 -4.48
CA PRO A 188 18.86 -17.53 -3.49
C PRO A 188 19.13 -16.04 -3.68
N GLN A 189 18.68 -15.42 -4.78
CA GLN A 189 18.76 -13.98 -5.03
C GLN A 189 17.55 -13.19 -4.49
N ALA A 190 16.54 -13.89 -3.96
CA ALA A 190 15.32 -13.28 -3.44
C ALA A 190 15.54 -12.53 -2.11
#